data_6201bc8cfd25279daea02f0251b75fbb
#
_entry.id   6201bc8cfd25279daea02f0251b75fbb
#
_cell.length_a   1.000
_cell.length_b   1.000
_cell.length_c   1.000
_cell.angle_alpha   90.00
_cell.angle_beta   90.00
_cell.angle_gamma   90.00
#
_symmetry.space_group_name_H-M   'P 1'
#
loop_
_entity.id
_entity.type
_entity.pdbx_description
1 polymer ?
#
loop_
_entity_poly.entity_id
_entity_poly.type
_entity_poly.pdbx_seq_one_letter_code
_entity_poly.pdbx_strand_id
1 'polypeptide(L)'
;MRGVLFIIFLLLLPVSPCSVFAQETGALDVTGRVRIGKAQEKIVRKRFYLFKGGLTANKDLVERIKNSQSTTRDCFYCGLKASSEYINWLRAEDCESPYCREITEADVAKVPEFQAAYTKSLRQYGNRPAVARKWLTTNLAPELRDGFYRSHKADLAKVLGDQKPLQSSMTDSVSVRATFIDLPIAAGAKNETYLISNILPIVIKDKSYIWICEADVNSAKRTNLVLQVPDGDKPVRRCEVIVRDVPQCKEGTCSAK
;
A
#
# COMPACT_ATOMS: atom_id res chain seq x y z
N MET A 1 -12.04 -65.07 57.31
CA MET A 1 -12.47 -63.80 56.62
C MET A 1 -11.27 -62.87 56.67
N ARG A 2 -10.59 -62.70 55.52
CA ARG A 2 -9.41 -61.81 55.33
C ARG A 2 -9.85 -60.55 54.63
N GLY A 3 -9.82 -59.41 55.38
CA GLY A 3 -10.12 -58.08 54.78
C GLY A 3 -8.87 -57.54 54.05
N VAL A 4 -9.01 -57.21 52.79
CA VAL A 4 -7.99 -56.57 51.99
C VAL A 4 -8.22 -55.04 52.04
N LEU A 5 -7.25 -54.39 52.69
CA LEU A 5 -7.23 -52.93 52.83
C LEU A 5 -6.64 -52.30 51.46
N PHE A 6 -7.48 -51.69 50.67
CA PHE A 6 -7.04 -50.94 49.46
C PHE A 6 -6.61 -49.54 49.91
N ILE A 7 -5.31 -49.28 49.89
CA ILE A 7 -4.76 -47.92 50.06
C ILE A 7 -4.75 -47.24 48.70
N ILE A 8 -5.66 -46.27 48.53
CA ILE A 8 -5.67 -45.38 47.35
C ILE A 8 -4.63 -44.29 47.57
N PHE A 9 -3.50 -44.41 46.86
CA PHE A 9 -2.45 -43.40 46.84
C PHE A 9 -2.88 -42.31 45.83
N LEU A 10 -3.46 -41.20 46.31
CA LEU A 10 -3.84 -40.06 45.53
C LEU A 10 -2.56 -39.28 45.14
N LEU A 11 -2.05 -39.47 43.92
CA LEU A 11 -0.93 -38.74 43.36
C LEU A 11 -1.36 -37.28 43.13
N LEU A 12 -1.07 -36.40 44.07
CA LEU A 12 -1.12 -34.94 43.90
C LEU A 12 0.02 -34.52 42.96
N LEU A 13 -0.26 -34.44 41.64
CA LEU A 13 0.64 -33.79 40.67
C LEU A 13 0.60 -32.28 40.93
N PRO A 14 1.75 -31.62 41.16
CA PRO A 14 1.80 -30.18 41.28
C PRO A 14 1.45 -29.60 39.89
N VAL A 15 0.28 -29.00 39.76
CA VAL A 15 -0.08 -28.17 38.61
C VAL A 15 0.77 -26.90 38.70
N SER A 16 1.91 -26.89 38.04
CA SER A 16 2.70 -25.68 37.87
C SER A 16 1.87 -24.69 37.06
N PRO A 17 1.56 -23.49 37.58
CA PRO A 17 0.90 -22.47 36.78
C PRO A 17 1.85 -22.08 35.63
N CYS A 18 1.56 -22.53 34.42
CA CYS A 18 2.16 -21.96 33.23
C CYS A 18 1.75 -20.50 33.20
N SER A 19 2.60 -19.59 33.67
CA SER A 19 2.43 -18.17 33.51
C SER A 19 2.49 -17.88 32.00
N VAL A 20 1.34 -17.84 31.34
CA VAL A 20 1.22 -17.35 29.99
C VAL A 20 1.49 -15.85 30.09
N PHE A 21 2.73 -15.44 29.88
CA PHE A 21 3.06 -14.04 29.69
C PHE A 21 2.34 -13.58 28.42
N ALA A 22 1.24 -12.86 28.58
CA ALA A 22 0.59 -12.17 27.48
C ALA A 22 1.63 -11.22 26.86
N GLN A 23 1.95 -11.43 25.59
CA GLN A 23 2.87 -10.55 24.86
C GLN A 23 2.22 -9.16 24.78
N GLU A 24 2.91 -8.14 25.26
CA GLU A 24 2.44 -6.77 25.11
C GLU A 24 2.39 -6.39 23.63
N THR A 25 1.34 -5.69 23.25
CA THR A 25 1.17 -5.20 21.88
C THR A 25 0.86 -3.71 21.90
N GLY A 26 1.23 -3.02 20.82
CA GLY A 26 0.96 -1.62 20.60
C GLY A 26 0.23 -1.36 19.30
N ALA A 27 -0.03 -0.10 19.02
CA ALA A 27 -0.66 0.33 17.78
C ALA A 27 0.01 1.58 17.22
N LEU A 28 0.02 1.67 15.87
CA LEU A 28 0.60 2.77 15.13
C LEU A 28 -0.35 3.24 14.02
N ASP A 29 -0.58 4.55 13.94
CA ASP A 29 -1.25 5.21 12.83
C ASP A 29 -0.23 5.99 11.99
N VAL A 30 -0.30 5.84 10.69
CA VAL A 30 0.43 6.67 9.72
C VAL A 30 -0.56 7.66 9.11
N THR A 31 -0.39 8.93 9.41
CA THR A 31 -1.26 10.00 8.90
C THR A 31 -0.72 10.55 7.59
N GLY A 32 -1.49 10.33 6.52
CA GLY A 32 -1.16 10.71 5.14
C GLY A 32 -1.63 12.13 4.74
N ARG A 33 -1.63 13.09 5.66
CA ARG A 33 -1.89 14.50 5.36
C ARG A 33 -0.55 15.23 5.32
N VAL A 34 -0.07 15.55 4.11
CA VAL A 34 1.23 16.17 3.92
C VAL A 34 1.08 17.61 3.42
N ARG A 35 1.97 18.48 3.89
CA ARG A 35 2.03 19.86 3.42
C ARG A 35 3.12 19.97 2.35
N ILE A 36 2.72 20.43 1.15
CA ILE A 36 3.63 20.69 0.03
C ILE A 36 3.50 22.16 -0.36
N GLY A 37 4.50 22.95 0.02
CA GLY A 37 4.41 24.41 -0.08
C GLY A 37 3.26 24.96 0.78
N LYS A 38 2.32 25.67 0.17
CA LYS A 38 1.13 26.21 0.84
C LYS A 38 -0.06 25.27 0.85
N ALA A 39 -0.05 24.19 0.10
CA ALA A 39 -1.16 23.25 -0.05
C ALA A 39 -1.05 22.07 0.91
N GLN A 40 -2.19 21.59 1.39
CA GLN A 40 -2.29 20.33 2.12
C GLN A 40 -2.81 19.26 1.16
N GLU A 41 -2.01 18.22 0.94
CA GLU A 41 -2.34 17.10 0.08
C GLU A 41 -2.74 15.89 0.93
N LYS A 42 -3.66 15.07 0.42
CA LYS A 42 -4.15 13.85 1.07
C LYS A 42 -3.60 12.63 0.32
N ILE A 43 -2.88 11.78 1.03
CA ILE A 43 -2.37 10.51 0.51
C ILE A 43 -3.43 9.45 0.78
N VAL A 44 -4.37 9.28 -0.15
CA VAL A 44 -5.51 8.37 -0.03
C VAL A 44 -5.25 7.09 -0.82
N ARG A 45 -5.69 5.94 -0.29
CA ARG A 45 -5.56 4.62 -0.93
C ARG A 45 -4.12 4.25 -1.28
N LYS A 46 -3.16 4.75 -0.51
CA LYS A 46 -1.74 4.39 -0.67
C LYS A 46 -1.32 3.44 0.43
N ARG A 47 -0.54 2.42 0.07
CA ARG A 47 -0.14 1.34 0.97
C ARG A 47 1.18 1.67 1.66
N PHE A 48 1.21 1.41 2.95
CA PHE A 48 2.41 1.45 3.78
C PHE A 48 2.71 0.05 4.32
N TYR A 49 3.99 -0.23 4.46
CA TYR A 49 4.52 -1.51 4.93
C TYR A 49 5.29 -1.27 6.20
N LEU A 50 5.15 -2.19 7.14
CA LEU A 50 5.77 -2.11 8.46
C LEU A 50 6.70 -3.31 8.64
N PHE A 51 7.91 -3.02 9.14
CA PHE A 51 8.93 -4.02 9.44
C PHE A 51 9.38 -3.87 10.88
N LYS A 52 9.75 -4.97 11.53
CA LYS A 52 10.33 -4.92 12.85
C LYS A 52 11.74 -4.35 12.79
N GLY A 53 12.11 -3.56 13.80
CA GLY A 53 13.38 -2.84 13.86
C GLY A 53 13.37 -1.52 13.09
N GLY A 54 14.38 -0.68 13.37
CA GLY A 54 14.52 0.63 12.74
C GLY A 54 15.34 0.60 11.44
N LEU A 55 15.81 1.78 11.02
CA LEU A 55 16.63 1.97 9.81
C LEU A 55 17.90 1.10 9.83
N THR A 56 18.59 1.03 10.96
CA THR A 56 19.82 0.25 11.09
C THR A 56 19.59 -1.25 10.93
N ALA A 57 18.53 -1.77 11.54
CA ALA A 57 18.18 -3.19 11.46
C ALA A 57 17.71 -3.61 10.05
N ASN A 58 17.19 -2.66 9.26
CA ASN A 58 16.67 -2.88 7.91
C ASN A 58 17.54 -2.20 6.83
N LYS A 59 18.84 -2.00 7.09
CA LYS A 59 19.74 -1.23 6.21
C LYS A 59 19.68 -1.69 4.75
N ASP A 60 19.74 -2.99 4.48
CA ASP A 60 19.73 -3.50 3.12
C ASP A 60 18.40 -3.25 2.39
N LEU A 61 17.28 -3.32 3.11
CA LEU A 61 15.97 -2.95 2.56
C LEU A 61 15.93 -1.45 2.25
N VAL A 62 16.40 -0.63 3.16
CA VAL A 62 16.46 0.83 2.99
C VAL A 62 17.26 1.19 1.74
N GLU A 63 18.43 0.59 1.53
CA GLU A 63 19.25 0.82 0.33
C GLU A 63 18.53 0.34 -0.95
N ARG A 64 17.84 -0.81 -0.93
CA ARG A 64 17.04 -1.24 -2.09
C ARG A 64 15.89 -0.28 -2.38
N ILE A 65 15.22 0.25 -1.34
CA ILE A 65 14.17 1.26 -1.51
C ILE A 65 14.74 2.53 -2.13
N LYS A 66 15.88 3.02 -1.63
CA LYS A 66 16.57 4.21 -2.15
C LYS A 66 16.93 4.08 -3.63
N ASN A 67 17.37 2.90 -4.02
CA ASN A 67 17.80 2.61 -5.40
C ASN A 67 16.66 2.11 -6.29
N SER A 68 15.42 1.99 -5.74
CA SER A 68 14.28 1.52 -6.50
C SER A 68 13.89 2.51 -7.60
N GLN A 69 13.58 1.96 -8.76
CA GLN A 69 12.97 2.68 -9.87
C GLN A 69 11.68 1.96 -10.21
N SER A 70 10.59 2.69 -10.32
CA SER A 70 9.32 2.18 -10.80
C SER A 70 8.78 3.07 -11.90
N THR A 71 8.15 2.45 -12.87
CA THR A 71 7.46 3.17 -13.93
C THR A 71 6.20 3.81 -13.34
N THR A 72 5.97 5.08 -13.65
CA THR A 72 4.71 5.74 -13.27
C THR A 72 3.55 5.13 -14.05
N ARG A 73 2.33 5.22 -13.49
CA ARG A 73 1.11 4.76 -14.16
C ARG A 73 0.98 5.34 -15.57
N ASP A 74 1.16 6.64 -15.67
CA ASP A 74 0.97 7.34 -16.95
C ASP A 74 2.00 6.89 -17.98
N CYS A 75 3.27 6.72 -17.58
CA CYS A 75 4.31 6.20 -18.49
C CYS A 75 4.09 4.72 -18.85
N PHE A 76 3.55 3.92 -17.95
CA PHE A 76 3.21 2.53 -18.23
C PHE A 76 2.15 2.44 -19.34
N TYR A 77 1.02 3.14 -19.18
CA TYR A 77 -0.05 3.11 -20.18
C TYR A 77 0.34 3.81 -21.48
N CYS A 78 1.17 4.85 -21.40
CA CYS A 78 1.77 5.48 -22.55
C CYS A 78 2.62 4.50 -23.37
N GLY A 79 3.45 3.71 -22.72
CA GLY A 79 4.23 2.66 -23.36
C GLY A 79 3.37 1.59 -24.04
N LEU A 80 2.15 1.36 -23.56
CA LEU A 80 1.16 0.49 -24.20
C LEU A 80 0.38 1.17 -25.34
N LYS A 81 0.67 2.43 -25.65
CA LYS A 81 -0.05 3.24 -26.64
C LYS A 81 -1.55 3.41 -26.30
N ALA A 82 -1.88 3.43 -25.02
CA ALA A 82 -3.21 3.79 -24.56
C ALA A 82 -3.54 5.24 -24.96
N SER A 83 -4.82 5.53 -25.22
CA SER A 83 -5.25 6.88 -25.59
C SER A 83 -5.02 7.88 -24.45
N SER A 84 -4.87 9.16 -24.81
CA SER A 84 -4.80 10.25 -23.84
C SER A 84 -6.05 10.30 -22.96
N GLU A 85 -7.21 9.99 -23.53
CA GLU A 85 -8.50 9.95 -22.86
C GLU A 85 -8.53 8.87 -21.77
N TYR A 86 -7.97 7.68 -22.05
CA TYR A 86 -7.85 6.61 -21.06
C TYR A 86 -6.92 6.99 -19.91
N ILE A 87 -5.75 7.56 -20.22
CA ILE A 87 -4.79 8.00 -19.20
C ILE A 87 -5.38 9.14 -18.36
N ASN A 88 -6.05 10.11 -18.99
CA ASN A 88 -6.70 11.21 -18.29
C ASN A 88 -7.86 10.72 -17.39
N TRP A 89 -8.61 9.71 -17.84
CA TRP A 89 -9.65 9.08 -17.03
C TRP A 89 -9.08 8.45 -15.75
N LEU A 90 -7.98 7.70 -15.87
CA LEU A 90 -7.29 7.14 -14.70
C LEU A 90 -6.74 8.22 -13.77
N ARG A 91 -6.22 9.32 -14.35
CA ARG A 91 -5.64 10.44 -13.60
C ARG A 91 -6.68 11.20 -12.79
N ALA A 92 -7.85 11.46 -13.38
CA ALA A 92 -8.91 12.24 -12.75
C ALA A 92 -9.37 11.65 -11.40
N GLU A 93 -9.32 10.32 -11.25
CA GLU A 93 -9.76 9.61 -10.06
C GLU A 93 -8.59 9.01 -9.25
N ASP A 94 -7.34 9.35 -9.58
CA ASP A 94 -6.12 8.72 -9.03
C ASP A 94 -6.17 7.18 -9.07
N CYS A 95 -6.70 6.63 -10.18
CA CYS A 95 -6.88 5.21 -10.40
C CYS A 95 -5.63 4.55 -10.93
N GLU A 96 -5.28 3.39 -10.42
CA GLU A 96 -4.20 2.54 -10.95
C GLU A 96 -4.70 1.55 -12.02
N SER A 97 -6.01 1.31 -12.06
CA SER A 97 -6.68 0.42 -13.02
C SER A 97 -8.13 0.83 -13.22
N PRO A 98 -8.79 0.34 -14.29
CA PRO A 98 -10.21 0.65 -14.56
C PRO A 98 -11.20 -0.01 -13.58
N TYR A 99 -10.71 -0.72 -12.57
CA TYR A 99 -11.56 -1.28 -11.49
C TYR A 99 -11.80 -0.32 -10.33
N CYS A 100 -11.19 0.85 -10.33
CA CYS A 100 -11.25 1.79 -9.20
C CYS A 100 -12.62 2.44 -9.00
N ARG A 101 -13.40 2.57 -10.06
CA ARG A 101 -14.79 3.04 -10.05
C ARG A 101 -15.61 2.44 -11.19
N GLU A 102 -16.92 2.59 -11.12
CA GLU A 102 -17.82 2.22 -12.21
C GLU A 102 -17.57 3.08 -13.45
N ILE A 103 -17.56 2.44 -14.63
CA ILE A 103 -17.45 3.09 -15.92
C ILE A 103 -18.85 3.51 -16.37
N THR A 104 -19.06 4.81 -16.48
CA THR A 104 -20.35 5.39 -16.90
C THR A 104 -20.53 5.38 -18.40
N GLU A 105 -21.74 5.68 -18.86
CA GLU A 105 -22.03 5.85 -20.29
C GLU A 105 -21.24 7.02 -20.90
N ALA A 106 -21.07 8.11 -20.15
CA ALA A 106 -20.26 9.25 -20.56
C ALA A 106 -18.77 8.88 -20.69
N ASP A 107 -18.25 7.97 -19.86
CA ASP A 107 -16.88 7.47 -19.99
C ASP A 107 -16.74 6.61 -21.26
N VAL A 108 -17.71 5.73 -21.53
CA VAL A 108 -17.73 4.92 -22.76
C VAL A 108 -17.74 5.80 -23.99
N ALA A 109 -18.49 6.92 -23.98
CA ALA A 109 -18.55 7.84 -25.10
C ALA A 109 -17.22 8.59 -25.36
N LYS A 110 -16.39 8.77 -24.35
CA LYS A 110 -15.17 9.59 -24.41
C LYS A 110 -13.90 8.78 -24.60
N VAL A 111 -13.83 7.56 -24.06
CA VAL A 111 -12.60 6.77 -24.00
C VAL A 111 -12.61 5.66 -25.04
N PRO A 112 -11.74 5.69 -26.07
CA PRO A 112 -11.74 4.73 -27.17
C PRO A 112 -11.63 3.27 -26.71
N GLU A 113 -10.82 2.99 -25.70
CA GLU A 113 -10.65 1.64 -25.14
C GLU A 113 -11.94 1.13 -24.50
N PHE A 114 -12.70 2.02 -23.85
CA PHE A 114 -14.00 1.65 -23.29
C PHE A 114 -15.05 1.45 -24.38
N GLN A 115 -15.05 2.22 -25.44
CA GLN A 115 -15.92 2.01 -26.60
C GLN A 115 -15.70 0.65 -27.24
N ALA A 116 -14.43 0.30 -27.50
CA ALA A 116 -14.06 -0.97 -28.07
C ALA A 116 -14.48 -2.15 -27.18
N ALA A 117 -14.19 -2.05 -25.88
CA ALA A 117 -14.56 -3.07 -24.88
C ALA A 117 -16.09 -3.19 -24.73
N TYR A 118 -16.82 -2.06 -24.77
CA TYR A 118 -18.28 -2.04 -24.70
C TYR A 118 -18.92 -2.69 -25.91
N THR A 119 -18.44 -2.39 -27.12
CA THR A 119 -18.92 -3.02 -28.36
C THR A 119 -18.73 -4.54 -28.31
N LYS A 120 -17.59 -5.02 -27.80
CA LYS A 120 -17.33 -6.43 -27.59
C LYS A 120 -18.29 -7.04 -26.54
N SER A 121 -18.53 -6.32 -25.44
CA SER A 121 -19.46 -6.73 -24.39
C SER A 121 -20.90 -6.84 -24.90
N LEU A 122 -21.36 -5.90 -25.74
CA LEU A 122 -22.71 -5.96 -26.36
C LEU A 122 -22.91 -7.25 -27.15
N ARG A 123 -21.94 -7.60 -27.99
CA ARG A 123 -22.00 -8.87 -28.74
C ARG A 123 -22.04 -10.08 -27.83
N GLN A 124 -21.23 -10.09 -26.78
CA GLN A 124 -21.13 -11.19 -25.81
C GLN A 124 -22.42 -11.37 -24.99
N TYR A 125 -23.07 -10.28 -24.62
CA TYR A 125 -24.25 -10.30 -23.74
C TYR A 125 -25.57 -10.05 -24.45
N GLY A 126 -25.65 -10.37 -25.75
CA GLY A 126 -26.88 -10.35 -26.50
C GLY A 126 -27.54 -8.98 -26.63
N ASN A 127 -26.73 -7.95 -26.89
CA ASN A 127 -27.14 -6.54 -27.06
C ASN A 127 -27.90 -5.97 -25.84
N ARG A 128 -27.56 -6.37 -24.63
CA ARG A 128 -28.13 -5.83 -23.39
C ARG A 128 -27.23 -4.73 -22.82
N PRO A 129 -27.52 -3.41 -23.03
CA PRO A 129 -26.61 -2.31 -22.72
C PRO A 129 -26.15 -2.25 -21.26
N ALA A 130 -27.09 -2.41 -20.31
CA ALA A 130 -26.76 -2.36 -18.87
C ALA A 130 -25.80 -3.48 -18.45
N VAL A 131 -26.02 -4.71 -18.98
CA VAL A 131 -25.15 -5.86 -18.70
C VAL A 131 -23.78 -5.67 -19.36
N ALA A 132 -23.77 -5.24 -20.63
CA ALA A 132 -22.55 -4.98 -21.38
C ALA A 132 -21.67 -3.94 -20.67
N ARG A 133 -22.24 -2.86 -20.14
CA ARG A 133 -21.53 -1.84 -19.40
C ARG A 133 -20.96 -2.38 -18.07
N LYS A 134 -21.76 -3.13 -17.32
CA LYS A 134 -21.32 -3.72 -16.04
C LYS A 134 -20.10 -4.62 -16.19
N TRP A 135 -20.01 -5.35 -17.30
CA TRP A 135 -18.93 -6.31 -17.58
C TRP A 135 -17.90 -5.79 -18.59
N LEU A 136 -17.93 -4.51 -18.91
CA LEU A 136 -17.04 -3.90 -19.89
C LEU A 136 -15.56 -4.15 -19.56
N THR A 137 -15.16 -3.98 -18.32
CA THR A 137 -13.77 -4.14 -17.88
C THR A 137 -13.21 -5.53 -18.20
N THR A 138 -14.01 -6.58 -18.18
CA THR A 138 -13.57 -7.93 -18.55
C THR A 138 -13.18 -8.07 -20.02
N ASN A 139 -13.65 -7.16 -20.87
CA ASN A 139 -13.37 -7.11 -22.30
C ASN A 139 -12.25 -6.15 -22.69
N LEU A 140 -11.70 -5.41 -21.74
CA LEU A 140 -10.45 -4.67 -21.96
C LEU A 140 -9.28 -5.65 -22.16
N ALA A 141 -8.27 -5.21 -22.92
CA ALA A 141 -7.02 -5.94 -23.03
C ALA A 141 -6.41 -6.13 -21.62
N PRO A 142 -5.89 -7.32 -21.30
CA PRO A 142 -5.33 -7.60 -19.96
C PRO A 142 -4.28 -6.60 -19.50
N GLU A 143 -3.47 -6.07 -20.45
CA GLU A 143 -2.43 -5.08 -20.18
C GLU A 143 -3.02 -3.74 -19.72
N LEU A 144 -4.15 -3.32 -20.32
CA LEU A 144 -4.86 -2.12 -19.91
C LEU A 144 -5.63 -2.32 -18.60
N ARG A 145 -6.17 -3.51 -18.42
CA ARG A 145 -7.03 -3.85 -17.29
C ARG A 145 -6.29 -3.93 -15.95
N ASP A 146 -5.18 -4.67 -15.92
CA ASP A 146 -4.44 -4.98 -14.70
C ASP A 146 -2.90 -4.98 -14.87
N GLY A 147 -2.41 -4.59 -16.05
CA GLY A 147 -0.99 -4.62 -16.38
C GLY A 147 -0.15 -3.75 -15.46
N PHE A 148 -0.58 -2.51 -15.18
CA PHE A 148 0.13 -1.63 -14.24
C PHE A 148 0.18 -2.21 -12.83
N TYR A 149 -0.91 -2.78 -12.34
CA TYR A 149 -0.94 -3.42 -11.03
C TYR A 149 0.04 -4.61 -10.95
N ARG A 150 0.12 -5.44 -12.01
CA ARG A 150 1.08 -6.54 -12.07
C ARG A 150 2.53 -6.04 -12.11
N SER A 151 2.82 -5.00 -12.90
CA SER A 151 4.14 -4.37 -12.94
C SER A 151 4.53 -3.81 -11.57
N HIS A 152 3.63 -3.09 -10.93
CA HIS A 152 3.83 -2.52 -9.60
C HIS A 152 4.09 -3.58 -8.53
N LYS A 153 3.35 -4.71 -8.60
CA LYS A 153 3.58 -5.87 -7.73
C LYS A 153 4.94 -6.51 -7.96
N ALA A 154 5.39 -6.60 -9.21
CA ALA A 154 6.71 -7.12 -9.55
C ALA A 154 7.84 -6.20 -9.04
N ASP A 155 7.69 -4.88 -9.20
CA ASP A 155 8.64 -3.89 -8.66
C ASP A 155 8.73 -3.98 -7.14
N LEU A 156 7.58 -4.10 -6.47
CA LEU A 156 7.52 -4.31 -5.02
C LEU A 156 8.26 -5.57 -4.59
N ALA A 157 8.01 -6.69 -5.27
CA ALA A 157 8.67 -7.97 -4.97
C ALA A 157 10.19 -7.87 -5.16
N LYS A 158 10.65 -7.18 -6.20
CA LYS A 158 12.08 -6.93 -6.46
C LYS A 158 12.73 -6.12 -5.33
N VAL A 159 12.07 -5.08 -4.84
CA VAL A 159 12.59 -4.26 -3.73
C VAL A 159 12.60 -5.03 -2.42
N LEU A 160 11.54 -5.78 -2.14
CA LEU A 160 11.45 -6.59 -0.92
C LEU A 160 12.49 -7.72 -0.90
N GLY A 161 12.78 -8.37 -2.04
CA GLY A 161 13.59 -9.58 -2.06
C GLY A 161 12.97 -10.65 -1.15
N ASP A 162 13.79 -11.21 -0.25
CA ASP A 162 13.34 -12.21 0.73
C ASP A 162 12.70 -11.62 2.00
N GLN A 163 12.75 -10.29 2.15
CA GLN A 163 12.16 -9.63 3.32
C GLN A 163 10.64 -9.57 3.22
N LYS A 164 9.99 -9.95 4.32
CA LYS A 164 8.53 -9.88 4.43
C LYS A 164 8.16 -8.78 5.41
N PRO A 165 7.24 -7.88 5.04
CA PRO A 165 6.69 -6.93 6.00
C PRO A 165 5.93 -7.69 7.10
N LEU A 166 6.03 -7.20 8.32
CA LEU A 166 5.24 -7.71 9.45
C LEU A 166 3.75 -7.46 9.19
N GLN A 167 3.43 -6.26 8.72
CA GLN A 167 2.08 -5.86 8.34
C GLN A 167 2.11 -4.92 7.14
N SER A 168 0.98 -4.81 6.45
CA SER A 168 0.73 -3.72 5.50
C SER A 168 -0.64 -3.13 5.72
N SER A 169 -0.76 -1.80 5.59
CA SER A 169 -2.02 -1.08 5.74
C SER A 169 -2.13 -0.01 4.67
N MET A 170 -3.36 0.34 4.31
CA MET A 170 -3.66 1.34 3.30
C MET A 170 -4.33 2.55 3.93
N THR A 171 -3.97 3.75 3.50
CA THR A 171 -4.65 4.96 3.94
C THR A 171 -6.11 4.96 3.45
N ASP A 172 -7.04 5.18 4.36
CA ASP A 172 -8.46 5.31 4.03
C ASP A 172 -8.78 6.69 3.42
N SER A 173 -9.96 6.84 2.85
CA SER A 173 -10.40 8.08 2.19
C SER A 173 -10.95 9.14 3.15
N VAL A 174 -11.28 8.79 4.38
CA VAL A 174 -11.93 9.68 5.36
C VAL A 174 -10.89 10.24 6.33
N SER A 175 -10.27 9.38 7.13
CA SER A 175 -9.26 9.79 8.12
C SER A 175 -7.90 10.04 7.51
N VAL A 176 -7.65 9.49 6.32
CA VAL A 176 -6.35 9.50 5.62
C VAL A 176 -5.27 8.86 6.49
N ARG A 177 -5.60 7.73 7.12
CA ARG A 177 -4.69 6.98 7.99
C ARG A 177 -4.51 5.54 7.51
N ALA A 178 -3.29 5.05 7.62
CA ALA A 178 -2.98 3.63 7.58
C ALA A 178 -2.73 3.18 9.03
N THR A 179 -3.51 2.19 9.49
CA THR A 179 -3.49 1.72 10.88
C THR A 179 -2.85 0.35 10.96
N PHE A 180 -1.96 0.18 11.93
CA PHE A 180 -1.30 -1.06 12.31
C PHE A 180 -1.64 -1.36 13.76
N ILE A 181 -2.08 -2.58 14.05
CA ILE A 181 -2.53 -3.02 15.39
C ILE A 181 -1.81 -4.30 15.79
N ASP A 182 -1.91 -4.63 17.06
CA ASP A 182 -1.31 -5.84 17.63
C ASP A 182 0.19 -5.99 17.33
N LEU A 183 0.90 -4.85 17.38
CA LEU A 183 2.34 -4.80 17.12
C LEU A 183 3.10 -5.35 18.32
N PRO A 184 3.85 -6.45 18.14
CA PRO A 184 4.53 -7.12 19.26
C PRO A 184 5.62 -6.24 19.88
N ILE A 185 5.61 -6.13 21.19
CA ILE A 185 6.64 -5.45 21.98
C ILE A 185 7.43 -6.52 22.72
N ALA A 186 8.76 -6.42 22.70
CA ALA A 186 9.60 -7.39 23.38
C ALA A 186 9.33 -7.38 24.89
N ALA A 187 9.32 -8.57 25.52
CA ALA A 187 9.06 -8.71 26.96
C ALA A 187 10.03 -7.83 27.76
N GLY A 188 9.49 -6.99 28.64
CA GLY A 188 10.24 -6.06 29.47
C GLY A 188 10.75 -4.79 28.75
N ALA A 189 10.51 -4.63 27.46
CA ALA A 189 10.82 -3.42 26.74
C ALA A 189 9.73 -2.36 26.93
N LYS A 190 10.13 -1.09 27.10
CA LYS A 190 9.17 0.04 27.17
C LYS A 190 8.54 0.35 25.81
N ASN A 191 9.27 0.10 24.74
CA ASN A 191 8.89 0.36 23.36
C ASN A 191 9.62 -0.61 22.42
N GLU A 192 9.06 -0.78 21.23
CA GLU A 192 9.69 -1.48 20.11
C GLU A 192 9.75 -0.54 18.92
N THR A 193 10.89 -0.53 18.21
CA THR A 193 11.08 0.33 17.04
C THR A 193 10.65 -0.41 15.77
N TYR A 194 9.93 0.29 14.91
CA TYR A 194 9.46 -0.21 13.62
C TYR A 194 9.90 0.70 12.49
N LEU A 195 10.22 0.11 11.34
CA LEU A 195 10.42 0.79 10.08
C LEU A 195 9.11 0.81 9.31
N ILE A 196 8.74 1.97 8.80
CA ILE A 196 7.55 2.20 8.00
C ILE A 196 7.92 2.81 6.66
N SER A 197 7.42 2.26 5.56
CA SER A 197 7.66 2.83 4.23
C SER A 197 6.51 2.52 3.26
N ASN A 198 6.30 3.40 2.29
CA ASN A 198 5.47 3.11 1.11
C ASN A 198 6.24 2.26 0.07
N ILE A 199 7.56 2.07 0.22
CA ILE A 199 8.47 1.26 -0.61
C ILE A 199 8.53 1.76 -2.06
N LEU A 200 7.39 1.85 -2.74
CA LEU A 200 7.28 2.35 -4.11
C LEU A 200 6.84 3.80 -4.12
N PRO A 201 7.30 4.61 -5.09
CA PRO A 201 7.01 6.03 -5.12
C PRO A 201 5.51 6.35 -5.17
N ILE A 202 5.08 7.33 -4.37
CA ILE A 202 3.74 7.93 -4.47
C ILE A 202 3.89 9.24 -5.22
N VAL A 203 3.19 9.35 -6.35
CA VAL A 203 3.18 10.57 -7.17
C VAL A 203 2.20 11.58 -6.58
N ILE A 204 2.67 12.79 -6.33
CA ILE A 204 1.85 13.93 -5.92
C ILE A 204 2.26 15.10 -6.81
N LYS A 205 1.38 15.50 -7.71
CA LYS A 205 1.65 16.52 -8.76
C LYS A 205 2.82 16.10 -9.67
N ASP A 206 3.90 16.87 -9.65
CA ASP A 206 5.09 16.73 -10.48
C ASP A 206 6.25 15.99 -9.77
N LYS A 207 6.03 15.58 -8.54
CA LYS A 207 7.03 14.88 -7.72
C LYS A 207 6.57 13.51 -7.27
N SER A 208 7.52 12.63 -7.05
CA SER A 208 7.31 11.33 -6.44
C SER A 208 8.00 11.28 -5.08
N TYR A 209 7.36 10.63 -4.12
CA TYR A 209 7.79 10.60 -2.73
C TYR A 209 7.89 9.17 -2.22
N ILE A 210 8.98 8.87 -1.55
CA ILE A 210 9.13 7.65 -0.74
C ILE A 210 9.48 8.09 0.68
N TRP A 211 8.65 7.69 1.65
CA TRP A 211 8.92 7.87 3.07
C TRP A 211 9.53 6.60 3.64
N ILE A 212 10.65 6.74 4.36
CA ILE A 212 11.32 5.68 5.10
C ILE A 212 11.46 6.20 6.53
N CYS A 213 10.56 5.79 7.40
CA CYS A 213 10.42 6.36 8.74
C CYS A 213 10.63 5.34 9.84
N GLU A 214 11.07 5.80 11.00
CA GLU A 214 11.08 5.01 12.24
C GLU A 214 10.00 5.48 13.20
N ALA A 215 9.37 4.56 13.90
CA ALA A 215 8.46 4.85 14.98
C ALA A 215 8.68 3.91 16.16
N ASP A 216 8.73 4.50 17.37
CA ASP A 216 8.72 3.73 18.61
C ASP A 216 7.28 3.51 19.05
N VAL A 217 6.90 2.26 19.18
CA VAL A 217 5.56 1.82 19.59
C VAL A 217 5.64 1.25 21.01
N ASN A 218 4.70 1.63 21.85
CA ASN A 218 4.54 1.10 23.21
C ASN A 218 3.09 0.63 23.46
N SER A 219 2.86 -0.12 24.50
CA SER A 219 1.54 -0.66 24.85
C SER A 219 0.62 0.37 25.52
N ALA A 220 1.18 1.46 26.06
CA ALA A 220 0.41 2.43 26.84
C ALA A 220 -0.46 3.35 26.02
N LYS A 221 -0.04 3.65 24.78
CA LYS A 221 -0.75 4.58 23.89
C LYS A 221 -0.53 4.27 22.43
N ARG A 222 -1.50 4.66 21.61
CA ARG A 222 -1.38 4.61 20.15
C ARG A 222 -0.33 5.63 19.68
N THR A 223 0.66 5.15 18.94
CA THR A 223 1.66 6.03 18.31
C THR A 223 1.07 6.65 17.03
N ASN A 224 1.36 7.92 16.76
CA ASN A 224 0.96 8.57 15.52
C ASN A 224 2.20 9.10 14.78
N LEU A 225 2.41 8.60 13.57
CA LEU A 225 3.43 9.05 12.63
C LEU A 225 2.77 9.96 11.59
N VAL A 226 3.08 11.24 11.63
CA VAL A 226 2.60 12.20 10.63
C VAL A 226 3.63 12.30 9.52
N LEU A 227 3.24 11.97 8.28
CA LEU A 227 4.12 12.11 7.13
C LEU A 227 4.41 13.58 6.86
N GLN A 228 5.66 13.90 6.61
CA GLN A 228 6.13 15.24 6.30
C GLN A 228 6.96 15.22 5.03
N VAL A 229 7.06 16.35 4.37
CA VAL A 229 7.95 16.58 3.23
C VAL A 229 9.06 17.54 3.71
N PRO A 230 10.32 17.32 3.31
CA PRO A 230 11.39 18.25 3.63
C PRO A 230 11.06 19.69 3.20
N ASP A 231 11.33 20.66 4.06
CA ASP A 231 11.23 22.08 3.77
C ASP A 231 12.64 22.64 3.59
N GLY A 232 13.05 22.77 2.34
CA GLY A 232 14.45 23.05 1.98
C GLY A 232 15.39 21.94 2.50
N ASP A 233 16.49 22.33 3.12
CA ASP A 233 17.52 21.42 3.64
C ASP A 233 17.21 20.86 5.04
N LYS A 234 16.01 21.15 5.59
CA LYS A 234 15.66 20.68 6.93
C LYS A 234 15.23 19.21 6.87
N PRO A 235 15.97 18.31 7.56
CA PRO A 235 15.60 16.90 7.59
C PRO A 235 14.28 16.70 8.33
N VAL A 236 13.48 15.75 7.85
CA VAL A 236 12.27 15.31 8.56
C VAL A 236 12.70 14.44 9.74
N ARG A 237 12.20 14.74 10.92
CA ARG A 237 12.55 13.99 12.13
C ARG A 237 12.13 12.53 11.99
N ARG A 238 13.09 11.59 12.21
CA ARG A 238 12.87 10.13 12.15
C ARG A 238 12.39 9.60 10.81
N CYS A 239 12.47 10.40 9.75
CA CYS A 239 12.12 9.97 8.40
C CYS A 239 13.21 10.41 7.44
N GLU A 240 13.63 9.51 6.59
CA GLU A 240 14.28 9.83 5.33
C GLU A 240 13.19 9.92 4.26
N VAL A 241 13.14 11.02 3.53
CA VAL A 241 12.15 11.25 2.48
C VAL A 241 12.87 11.43 1.17
N ILE A 242 12.63 10.51 0.25
CA ILE A 242 13.19 10.58 -1.10
C ILE A 242 12.19 11.32 -1.97
N VAL A 243 12.62 12.44 -2.52
CA VAL A 243 11.82 13.24 -3.45
C VAL A 243 12.50 13.21 -4.81
N ARG A 244 11.75 12.86 -5.85
CA ARG A 244 12.25 12.81 -7.24
C ARG A 244 11.26 13.49 -8.15
N ASP A 245 11.77 14.03 -9.26
CA ASP A 245 10.90 14.45 -10.36
C ASP A 245 10.17 13.24 -10.93
N VAL A 246 8.90 13.43 -11.29
CA VAL A 246 8.16 12.42 -12.03
C VAL A 246 8.79 12.29 -13.41
N PRO A 247 9.23 11.10 -13.82
CA PRO A 247 9.81 10.91 -15.14
C PRO A 247 8.83 11.37 -16.23
N GLN A 248 9.29 12.23 -17.11
CA GLN A 248 8.55 12.53 -18.33
C GLN A 248 8.53 11.27 -19.19
N CYS A 249 7.35 10.86 -19.61
CA CYS A 249 7.23 9.73 -20.52
C CYS A 249 7.92 10.10 -21.84
N LYS A 250 8.81 9.23 -22.33
CA LYS A 250 9.56 9.49 -23.56
C LYS A 250 8.62 9.91 -24.69
N GLU A 251 8.98 11.04 -25.31
CA GLU A 251 8.22 11.68 -26.37
C GLU A 251 7.87 10.73 -27.52
N GLY A 252 6.68 10.84 -28.02
CA GLY A 252 6.16 10.19 -29.23
C GLY A 252 4.84 9.44 -29.02
N THR A 253 4.41 9.21 -27.80
CA THR A 253 3.25 8.35 -27.57
C THR A 253 2.17 8.92 -26.67
N CYS A 254 2.43 9.92 -25.81
CA CYS A 254 1.39 10.52 -24.99
C CYS A 254 1.74 11.96 -24.62
N SER A 255 1.45 12.89 -25.47
CA SER A 255 1.33 14.29 -25.05
C SER A 255 0.04 14.44 -24.27
N ALA A 256 0.11 14.31 -22.95
CA ALA A 256 -0.92 14.91 -22.11
C ALA A 256 -0.68 16.42 -22.14
N LYS A 257 -1.44 17.13 -22.98
CA LYS A 257 -1.65 18.57 -22.83
C LYS A 257 -2.61 18.85 -21.70
#